data_b891a91c5c03908b26af666f290a0677
#
_entry.id   b891a91c5c03908b26af666f290a0677
#
_cell.length_a   1.000
_cell.length_b   1.000
_cell.length_c   1.000
_cell.angle_alpha   90.00
_cell.angle_beta   90.00
_cell.angle_gamma   90.00
#
_symmetry.space_group_name_H-M   'P 1'
#
loop_
_entity.id
_entity.type
_entity.pdbx_description
1 polymer ?
#
loop_
_entity_poly.entity_id
_entity_poly.type
_entity_poly.pdbx_seq_one_letter_code
_entity_poly.pdbx_strand_id
1 'polypeptide(L)'
;MRKIDSHMHVNGNGVNWGWKHKDLIIDAADRLGIEKLCVSIPVTRGLPTIDQVRACNNAVLDAMRTYKGRILGYCYIVPGQRESIEEIDRCLDQGMIGVKLYNQYKLWDPAVHPTIEKAIAENVPILEHAGYVTSRTFWDQQPNMTHAGDFVRAAQLYPEARFIEAHIGGGGDWEWSIKQLRSAPSVYLDTSGSIIDEGMVEMCVRELGAHRLLFGTDMTMEGGVGKIEGADLSKAQKERLFWKNMQILLDGRN
;
A
#
# COMPACT_ATOMS: atom_id res chain seq x y z
N MET A 1 -10.95 6.54 18.19
CA MET A 1 -9.48 6.35 18.05
C MET A 1 -9.08 6.95 16.72
N ARG A 2 -7.97 7.69 16.65
CA ARG A 2 -7.40 8.21 15.39
C ARG A 2 -7.09 7.07 14.44
N LYS A 3 -7.27 7.27 13.13
CA LYS A 3 -6.93 6.28 12.10
C LYS A 3 -6.24 6.95 10.91
N ILE A 4 -5.21 6.30 10.37
CA ILE A 4 -4.52 6.68 9.13
C ILE A 4 -4.60 5.45 8.22
N ASP A 5 -5.35 5.55 7.15
CA ASP A 5 -5.48 4.49 6.16
C ASP A 5 -4.24 4.47 5.26
N SER A 6 -3.42 3.45 5.38
CA SER A 6 -2.16 3.31 4.64
C SER A 6 -2.36 2.89 3.17
N HIS A 7 -3.53 2.41 2.81
CA HIS A 7 -3.79 1.87 1.47
C HIS A 7 -5.23 2.14 1.03
N MET A 8 -5.40 3.14 0.23
CA MET A 8 -6.68 3.56 -0.33
C MET A 8 -6.51 3.97 -1.79
N HIS A 9 -7.60 3.99 -2.49
CA HIS A 9 -7.69 4.52 -3.85
C HIS A 9 -8.73 5.62 -3.93
N VAL A 10 -8.53 6.52 -4.86
CA VAL A 10 -9.47 7.63 -5.06
C VAL A 10 -10.26 7.43 -6.33
N ASN A 11 -10.99 6.45 -6.50
CA ASN A 11 -11.80 6.09 -7.65
C ASN A 11 -11.41 4.77 -8.32
N GLY A 12 -12.32 3.93 -8.61
CA GLY A 12 -12.11 2.55 -8.87
C GLY A 12 -11.82 2.06 -10.26
N ASN A 13 -11.78 2.75 -11.34
CA ASN A 13 -11.73 2.03 -12.63
C ASN A 13 -10.88 2.66 -13.75
N GLY A 14 -9.62 2.98 -13.48
CA GLY A 14 -8.72 3.42 -14.53
C GLY A 14 -8.67 4.93 -14.72
N VAL A 15 -8.09 5.36 -15.79
CA VAL A 15 -7.64 6.74 -16.03
C VAL A 15 -8.74 7.80 -16.14
N ASN A 16 -10.00 7.39 -16.28
CA ASN A 16 -11.14 8.31 -16.45
C ASN A 16 -11.91 8.53 -15.15
N TRP A 17 -11.21 8.90 -14.14
CA TRP A 17 -11.76 9.06 -12.83
C TRP A 17 -12.32 10.45 -12.62
N GLY A 18 -13.46 10.67 -13.17
CA GLY A 18 -14.25 11.79 -12.70
C GLY A 18 -14.57 11.61 -11.21
N TRP A 19 -14.22 12.56 -10.41
CA TRP A 19 -14.56 12.67 -9.00
C TRP A 19 -16.07 12.87 -8.79
N LYS A 20 -16.91 12.10 -9.46
CA LYS A 20 -18.37 12.23 -9.33
C LYS A 20 -18.86 12.03 -7.89
N HIS A 21 -18.07 11.32 -7.08
CA HIS A 21 -18.40 10.99 -5.68
C HIS A 21 -17.22 11.27 -4.73
N LYS A 22 -16.41 12.26 -5.02
CA LYS A 22 -15.22 12.59 -4.22
C LYS A 22 -15.55 12.84 -2.74
N ASP A 23 -16.64 13.52 -2.49
CA ASP A 23 -17.06 13.86 -1.13
C ASP A 23 -17.53 12.64 -0.36
N LEU A 24 -18.11 11.63 -1.05
CA LEU A 24 -18.56 10.38 -0.43
C LEU A 24 -17.41 9.63 0.28
N ILE A 25 -16.22 9.60 -0.31
CA ILE A 25 -15.05 8.94 0.30
C ILE A 25 -14.64 9.68 1.58
N ILE A 26 -14.61 11.00 1.54
CA ILE A 26 -14.27 11.81 2.72
C ILE A 26 -15.36 11.72 3.79
N ASP A 27 -16.63 11.78 3.41
CA ASP A 27 -17.76 11.62 4.33
C ASP A 27 -17.76 10.26 5.01
N ALA A 28 -17.46 9.18 4.26
CA ALA A 28 -17.34 7.84 4.82
C ALA A 28 -16.15 7.74 5.79
N ALA A 29 -15.00 8.29 5.42
CA ALA A 29 -13.83 8.36 6.28
C ALA A 29 -14.12 9.09 7.59
N ASP A 30 -14.82 10.24 7.53
CA ASP A 30 -15.20 11.01 8.71
C ASP A 30 -16.11 10.22 9.65
N ARG A 31 -17.12 9.55 9.12
CA ARG A 31 -18.03 8.69 9.91
C ARG A 31 -17.30 7.53 10.59
N LEU A 32 -16.25 7.00 9.97
CA LEU A 32 -15.44 5.91 10.50
C LEU A 32 -14.25 6.39 11.36
N GLY A 33 -14.07 7.70 11.49
CA GLY A 33 -12.98 8.32 12.24
C GLY A 33 -11.61 8.11 11.58
N ILE A 34 -11.57 8.00 10.26
CA ILE A 34 -10.35 7.93 9.46
C ILE A 34 -9.90 9.36 9.16
N GLU A 35 -8.81 9.76 9.78
CA GLU A 35 -8.30 11.14 9.71
C GLU A 35 -7.54 11.41 8.42
N LYS A 36 -6.77 10.43 7.93
CA LYS A 36 -5.96 10.54 6.73
C LYS A 36 -6.09 9.29 5.86
N LEU A 37 -6.05 9.51 4.55
CA LEU A 37 -6.10 8.47 3.52
C LEU A 37 -4.82 8.55 2.69
N CYS A 38 -4.02 7.48 2.69
CA CYS A 38 -2.85 7.35 1.83
C CYS A 38 -3.28 6.70 0.51
N VAL A 39 -3.29 7.45 -0.56
CA VAL A 39 -3.95 7.06 -1.81
C VAL A 39 -3.00 6.90 -2.97
N SER A 40 -3.37 6.03 -3.90
CA SER A 40 -2.73 5.87 -5.21
C SER A 40 -3.76 5.58 -6.29
N ILE A 41 -3.35 5.69 -7.54
CA ILE A 41 -4.14 5.26 -8.71
C ILE A 41 -3.25 4.39 -9.60
N PRO A 42 -3.14 3.08 -9.37
CA PRO A 42 -2.37 2.20 -10.23
C PRO A 42 -3.18 1.81 -11.47
N VAL A 43 -2.51 1.60 -12.60
CA VAL A 43 -3.07 0.88 -13.74
C VAL A 43 -2.95 -0.61 -13.46
N THR A 44 -4.08 -1.30 -13.40
CA THR A 44 -4.14 -2.67 -12.89
C THR A 44 -3.87 -3.75 -13.95
N ARG A 45 -3.75 -3.38 -15.23
CA ARG A 45 -3.54 -4.32 -16.34
C ARG A 45 -2.54 -3.80 -17.34
N GLY A 46 -1.68 -4.70 -17.82
CA GLY A 46 -0.69 -4.43 -18.85
C GLY A 46 0.45 -3.51 -18.39
N LEU A 47 1.18 -2.99 -19.36
CA LEU A 47 2.26 -2.03 -19.15
C LEU A 47 1.80 -0.65 -19.60
N PRO A 48 1.42 0.25 -18.69
CA PRO A 48 1.04 1.60 -19.05
C PRO A 48 2.24 2.41 -19.54
N THR A 49 1.97 3.38 -20.42
CA THR A 49 2.96 4.37 -20.84
C THR A 49 3.25 5.35 -19.72
N ILE A 50 4.37 6.06 -19.81
CA ILE A 50 4.71 7.11 -18.84
C ILE A 50 3.63 8.20 -18.75
N ASP A 51 2.98 8.54 -19.87
CA ASP A 51 1.90 9.53 -19.88
C ASP A 51 0.67 9.04 -19.09
N GLN A 52 0.36 7.74 -19.17
CA GLN A 52 -0.71 7.15 -18.35
C GLN A 52 -0.34 7.15 -16.86
N VAL A 53 0.92 6.83 -16.53
CA VAL A 53 1.44 6.90 -15.16
C VAL A 53 1.33 8.34 -14.62
N ARG A 54 1.80 9.32 -15.39
CA ARG A 54 1.70 10.76 -15.04
C ARG A 54 0.26 11.22 -14.86
N ALA A 55 -0.65 10.76 -15.71
CA ALA A 55 -2.08 11.08 -15.57
C ALA A 55 -2.65 10.56 -14.25
N CYS A 56 -2.30 9.34 -13.84
CA CYS A 56 -2.66 8.78 -12.55
C CYS A 56 -2.12 9.60 -11.38
N ASN A 57 -0.82 9.92 -11.42
CA ASN A 57 -0.18 10.70 -10.36
C ASN A 57 -0.72 12.13 -10.28
N ASN A 58 -1.00 12.77 -11.43
CA ASN A 58 -1.61 14.09 -11.47
C ASN A 58 -3.00 14.10 -10.82
N ALA A 59 -3.81 13.07 -11.03
CA ALA A 59 -5.10 12.94 -10.38
C ALA A 59 -4.97 12.79 -8.85
N VAL A 60 -3.94 12.07 -8.38
CA VAL A 60 -3.62 12.00 -6.94
C VAL A 60 -3.18 13.34 -6.39
N LEU A 61 -2.32 14.08 -7.11
CA LEU A 61 -1.90 15.43 -6.72
C LEU A 61 -3.08 16.41 -6.66
N ASP A 62 -4.04 16.30 -7.59
CA ASP A 62 -5.29 17.08 -7.55
C ASP A 62 -6.11 16.76 -6.29
N ALA A 63 -6.19 15.48 -5.94
CA ALA A 63 -6.85 15.05 -4.72
C ALA A 63 -6.19 15.62 -3.46
N MET A 64 -4.85 15.57 -3.41
CA MET A 64 -4.09 16.14 -2.29
C MET A 64 -4.33 17.65 -2.14
N ARG A 65 -4.41 18.38 -3.26
CA ARG A 65 -4.72 19.82 -3.25
C ARG A 65 -6.15 20.11 -2.79
N THR A 66 -7.11 19.32 -3.26
CA THR A 66 -8.53 19.48 -2.94
C THR A 66 -8.81 19.17 -1.46
N TYR A 67 -8.19 18.13 -0.93
CA TYR A 67 -8.39 17.66 0.45
C TYR A 67 -7.11 17.75 1.26
N LYS A 68 -6.57 18.97 1.32
CA LYS A 68 -5.31 19.27 1.99
C LYS A 68 -5.28 18.74 3.43
N GLY A 69 -4.25 17.95 3.75
CA GLY A 69 -4.06 17.35 5.07
C GLY A 69 -4.91 16.08 5.34
N ARG A 70 -5.86 15.75 4.44
CA ARG A 70 -6.68 14.54 4.52
C ARG A 70 -6.18 13.45 3.58
N ILE A 71 -5.79 13.82 2.37
CA ILE A 71 -5.23 12.91 1.36
C ILE A 71 -3.72 13.08 1.29
N LEU A 72 -3.01 11.95 1.39
CA LEU A 72 -1.58 11.79 1.20
C LEU A 72 -1.37 10.87 -0.01
N GLY A 73 -0.55 11.27 -0.98
CA GLY A 73 -0.38 10.52 -2.22
C GLY A 73 0.84 9.61 -2.22
N TYR A 74 0.69 8.40 -2.75
CA TYR A 74 1.81 7.60 -3.26
C TYR A 74 1.98 7.87 -4.75
N CYS A 75 3.23 7.97 -5.19
CA CYS A 75 3.61 8.03 -6.60
C CYS A 75 3.51 6.64 -7.22
N TYR A 76 2.55 6.41 -8.10
CA TYR A 76 2.49 5.16 -8.87
C TYR A 76 3.56 5.16 -9.94
N ILE A 77 4.32 4.06 -10.03
CA ILE A 77 5.43 3.89 -10.98
C ILE A 77 5.36 2.50 -11.63
N VAL A 78 5.75 2.46 -12.90
CA VAL A 78 6.08 1.23 -13.60
C VAL A 78 7.61 1.15 -13.73
N PRO A 79 8.26 0.23 -13.01
CA PRO A 79 9.72 0.08 -13.06
C PRO A 79 10.23 -0.19 -14.48
N GLY A 80 11.52 0.11 -14.72
CA GLY A 80 12.17 -0.16 -16.00
C GLY A 80 11.91 0.88 -17.11
N GLN A 81 10.99 1.82 -16.90
CA GLN A 81 10.84 2.97 -17.80
C GLN A 81 11.89 4.03 -17.46
N ARG A 82 12.50 4.63 -18.50
CA ARG A 82 13.58 5.61 -18.32
C ARG A 82 13.17 6.80 -17.45
N GLU A 83 11.95 7.25 -17.60
CA GLU A 83 11.40 8.45 -16.96
C GLU A 83 10.84 8.16 -15.55
N SER A 84 10.86 6.90 -15.10
CA SER A 84 10.25 6.52 -13.81
C SER A 84 10.90 7.22 -12.61
N ILE A 85 12.22 7.39 -12.63
CA ILE A 85 12.95 8.05 -11.54
C ILE A 85 12.65 9.54 -11.50
N GLU A 86 12.63 10.21 -12.66
CA GLU A 86 12.24 11.62 -12.77
C GLU A 86 10.80 11.86 -12.29
N GLU A 87 9.91 10.90 -12.56
CA GLU A 87 8.52 10.98 -12.10
C GLU A 87 8.41 10.80 -10.58
N ILE A 88 9.24 9.94 -9.97
CA ILE A 88 9.33 9.85 -8.51
C ILE A 88 9.76 11.20 -7.93
N ASP A 89 10.83 11.80 -8.44
CA ASP A 89 11.31 13.10 -7.99
C ASP A 89 10.21 14.16 -8.07
N ARG A 90 9.58 14.26 -9.23
CA ARG A 90 8.48 15.22 -9.46
C ARG A 90 7.33 15.07 -8.45
N CYS A 91 6.96 13.83 -8.14
CA CYS A 91 5.86 13.54 -7.23
C CYS A 91 6.24 13.79 -5.76
N LEU A 92 7.45 13.39 -5.37
CA LEU A 92 7.95 13.61 -4.01
C LEU A 92 8.16 15.10 -3.72
N ASP A 93 8.63 15.89 -4.69
CA ASP A 93 8.78 17.37 -4.57
C ASP A 93 7.42 18.05 -4.37
N GLN A 94 6.33 17.46 -4.86
CA GLN A 94 4.97 17.95 -4.65
C GLN A 94 4.31 17.38 -3.38
N GLY A 95 5.06 16.70 -2.52
CA GLY A 95 4.63 16.25 -1.21
C GLY A 95 4.02 14.85 -1.16
N MET A 96 4.17 14.03 -2.19
CA MET A 96 3.82 12.61 -2.08
C MET A 96 4.71 11.90 -1.07
N ILE A 97 4.17 10.86 -0.43
CA ILE A 97 4.72 10.22 0.77
C ILE A 97 5.53 8.95 0.50
N GLY A 98 5.52 8.44 -0.73
CA GLY A 98 6.18 7.18 -1.08
C GLY A 98 5.86 6.74 -2.49
N VAL A 99 6.25 5.52 -2.80
CA VAL A 99 6.06 4.90 -4.12
C VAL A 99 5.01 3.80 -4.04
N LYS A 100 4.14 3.72 -5.04
CA LYS A 100 3.22 2.59 -5.27
C LYS A 100 3.73 1.79 -6.45
N LEU A 101 3.93 0.50 -6.25
CA LEU A 101 4.15 -0.47 -7.30
C LEU A 101 2.93 -1.39 -7.44
N TYR A 102 2.80 -1.97 -8.61
CA TYR A 102 1.75 -2.93 -8.94
C TYR A 102 2.39 -4.14 -9.63
N ASN A 103 1.61 -5.06 -10.12
CA ASN A 103 2.01 -6.37 -10.64
C ASN A 103 2.69 -6.37 -12.03
N GLN A 104 3.33 -5.28 -12.45
CA GLN A 104 4.06 -5.23 -13.73
C GLN A 104 5.38 -6.02 -13.66
N TYR A 105 6.02 -6.02 -12.50
CA TYR A 105 7.26 -6.73 -12.20
C TYR A 105 7.20 -7.36 -10.82
N LYS A 106 7.93 -8.45 -10.62
CA LYS A 106 8.19 -8.97 -9.27
C LYS A 106 9.04 -7.99 -8.48
N LEU A 107 8.79 -7.80 -7.20
CA LEU A 107 9.48 -6.80 -6.38
C LEU A 107 11.02 -6.94 -6.38
N TRP A 108 11.55 -8.14 -6.58
CA TRP A 108 12.98 -8.41 -6.66
C TRP A 108 13.55 -8.37 -8.09
N ASP A 109 12.74 -8.08 -9.10
CA ASP A 109 13.20 -8.01 -10.49
C ASP A 109 14.25 -6.87 -10.65
N PRO A 110 15.34 -7.10 -11.39
CA PRO A 110 16.34 -6.05 -11.62
C PRO A 110 15.79 -4.73 -12.17
N ALA A 111 14.70 -4.76 -12.92
CA ALA A 111 14.03 -3.55 -13.40
C ALA A 111 13.48 -2.67 -12.25
N VAL A 112 13.24 -3.27 -11.07
CA VAL A 112 12.71 -2.55 -9.89
C VAL A 112 13.82 -1.93 -9.05
N HIS A 113 15.06 -2.42 -9.15
CA HIS A 113 16.17 -1.98 -8.31
C HIS A 113 16.36 -0.45 -8.29
N PRO A 114 16.39 0.29 -9.43
CA PRO A 114 16.54 1.74 -9.40
C PRO A 114 15.43 2.46 -8.61
N THR A 115 14.20 1.93 -8.67
CA THR A 115 13.05 2.46 -7.90
C THR A 115 13.23 2.23 -6.39
N ILE A 116 13.74 1.05 -6.00
CA ILE A 116 14.02 0.74 -4.58
C ILE A 116 15.15 1.63 -4.05
N GLU A 117 16.24 1.75 -4.79
CA GLU A 117 17.38 2.60 -4.44
C GLU A 117 16.97 4.06 -4.30
N LYS A 118 16.10 4.56 -5.20
CA LYS A 118 15.55 5.90 -5.10
C LYS A 118 14.68 6.07 -3.86
N ALA A 119 13.81 5.13 -3.55
CA ALA A 119 12.98 5.19 -2.36
C ALA A 119 13.80 5.15 -1.06
N ILE A 120 14.89 4.39 -1.03
CA ILE A 120 15.85 4.37 0.10
C ILE A 120 16.50 5.75 0.25
N ALA A 121 17.03 6.33 -0.84
CA ALA A 121 17.68 7.64 -0.83
C ALA A 121 16.76 8.75 -0.33
N GLU A 122 15.48 8.71 -0.70
CA GLU A 122 14.45 9.66 -0.26
C GLU A 122 13.82 9.30 1.10
N ASN A 123 14.21 8.16 1.68
CA ASN A 123 13.69 7.66 2.95
C ASN A 123 12.15 7.52 2.97
N VAL A 124 11.56 7.04 1.88
CA VAL A 124 10.12 6.87 1.70
C VAL A 124 9.73 5.39 1.58
N PRO A 125 8.50 5.00 1.99
CA PRO A 125 8.02 3.63 1.84
C PRO A 125 7.66 3.28 0.40
N ILE A 126 7.72 1.98 0.10
CA ILE A 126 7.23 1.38 -1.13
C ILE A 126 6.03 0.50 -0.78
N LEU A 127 4.85 0.90 -1.22
CA LEU A 127 3.63 0.09 -1.13
C LEU A 127 3.51 -0.75 -2.40
N GLU A 128 3.66 -2.06 -2.27
CA GLU A 128 3.55 -3.01 -3.39
C GLU A 128 2.23 -3.80 -3.30
N HIS A 129 1.50 -3.86 -4.42
CA HIS A 129 0.34 -4.75 -4.53
C HIS A 129 0.79 -6.21 -4.43
N ALA A 130 0.17 -6.95 -3.56
CA ALA A 130 0.57 -8.32 -3.26
C ALA A 130 -0.63 -9.24 -3.06
N GLY A 131 -0.35 -10.52 -3.09
CA GLY A 131 -1.29 -11.54 -2.72
C GLY A 131 -1.35 -12.69 -3.71
N TYR A 132 -1.89 -13.80 -3.25
CA TYR A 132 -2.11 -14.97 -4.07
C TYR A 132 -3.51 -14.90 -4.71
N VAL A 133 -3.58 -15.12 -6.01
CA VAL A 133 -4.85 -15.16 -6.72
C VAL A 133 -5.22 -16.61 -6.99
N THR A 134 -6.35 -17.04 -6.47
CA THR A 134 -6.86 -18.40 -6.64
C THR A 134 -7.49 -18.62 -8.01
N SER A 135 -7.89 -17.57 -8.70
CA SER A 135 -8.47 -17.64 -10.04
C SER A 135 -7.40 -17.70 -11.12
N ARG A 136 -7.38 -18.77 -11.91
CA ARG A 136 -6.45 -18.92 -13.03
C ARG A 136 -6.52 -17.76 -14.04
N THR A 137 -7.70 -17.24 -14.29
CA THR A 137 -7.90 -16.10 -15.20
C THR A 137 -7.17 -14.84 -14.71
N PHE A 138 -7.19 -14.58 -13.41
CA PHE A 138 -6.42 -13.47 -12.84
C PHE A 138 -4.92 -13.74 -12.87
N TRP A 139 -4.52 -14.96 -12.57
CA TRP A 139 -3.12 -15.37 -12.65
C TRP A 139 -2.52 -15.13 -14.04
N ASP A 140 -3.24 -15.55 -15.09
CA ASP A 140 -2.81 -15.33 -16.47
C ASP A 140 -2.75 -13.84 -16.86
N GLN A 141 -3.56 -12.99 -16.21
CA GLN A 141 -3.57 -11.54 -16.40
C GLN A 141 -2.51 -10.80 -15.57
N GLN A 142 -2.03 -11.41 -14.50
CA GLN A 142 -1.10 -10.80 -13.53
C GLN A 142 0.04 -11.77 -13.17
N PRO A 143 0.83 -12.23 -14.16
CA PRO A 143 1.83 -13.28 -13.95
C PRO A 143 2.98 -12.85 -13.03
N ASN A 144 3.17 -11.54 -12.86
CA ASN A 144 4.23 -10.95 -12.04
C ASN A 144 3.74 -10.46 -10.67
N MET A 145 2.57 -10.95 -10.21
CA MET A 145 2.09 -10.59 -8.88
C MET A 145 3.10 -10.98 -7.81
N THR A 146 3.40 -10.05 -6.92
CA THR A 146 4.33 -10.22 -5.80
C THR A 146 3.67 -10.96 -4.65
N HIS A 147 4.41 -11.85 -3.99
CA HIS A 147 4.00 -12.61 -2.80
C HIS A 147 4.96 -12.37 -1.65
N ALA A 148 4.61 -12.81 -0.45
CA ALA A 148 5.45 -12.68 0.74
C ALA A 148 6.90 -13.18 0.53
N GLY A 149 7.11 -14.29 -0.18
CA GLY A 149 8.45 -14.79 -0.52
C GLY A 149 9.25 -13.85 -1.42
N ASP A 150 8.58 -13.10 -2.28
CA ASP A 150 9.22 -12.08 -3.13
C ASP A 150 9.65 -10.87 -2.27
N PHE A 151 8.85 -10.48 -1.26
CA PHE A 151 9.25 -9.47 -0.27
C PHE A 151 10.44 -9.90 0.57
N VAL A 152 10.47 -11.16 1.00
CA VAL A 152 11.64 -11.71 1.71
C VAL A 152 12.90 -11.57 0.87
N ARG A 153 12.84 -11.94 -0.41
CA ARG A 153 13.96 -11.81 -1.33
C ARG A 153 14.37 -10.35 -1.55
N ALA A 154 13.42 -9.45 -1.75
CA ALA A 154 13.70 -8.03 -1.94
C ALA A 154 14.30 -7.41 -0.66
N ALA A 155 13.79 -7.75 0.52
CA ALA A 155 14.33 -7.27 1.80
C ALA A 155 15.73 -7.82 2.12
N GLN A 156 16.09 -9.00 1.61
CA GLN A 156 17.47 -9.51 1.70
C GLN A 156 18.43 -8.73 0.80
N LEU A 157 17.97 -8.28 -0.37
CA LEU A 157 18.77 -7.45 -1.28
C LEU A 157 18.87 -5.99 -0.80
N TYR A 158 17.82 -5.47 -0.18
CA TYR A 158 17.67 -4.08 0.25
C TYR A 158 17.12 -4.02 1.69
N PRO A 159 17.92 -4.35 2.71
CA PRO A 159 17.44 -4.38 4.10
C PRO A 159 17.04 -3.00 4.65
N GLU A 160 17.52 -1.92 4.04
CA GLU A 160 17.17 -0.53 4.39
C GLU A 160 15.82 -0.09 3.81
N ALA A 161 15.31 -0.79 2.79
CA ALA A 161 14.05 -0.43 2.16
C ALA A 161 12.86 -0.66 3.09
N ARG A 162 11.91 0.27 3.05
CA ARG A 162 10.66 0.19 3.82
C ARG A 162 9.54 -0.34 2.94
N PHE A 163 9.49 -1.64 2.78
CA PHE A 163 8.43 -2.28 2.01
C PHE A 163 7.14 -2.40 2.83
N ILE A 164 6.01 -2.16 2.16
CA ILE A 164 4.67 -2.43 2.67
C ILE A 164 4.04 -3.46 1.74
N GLU A 165 3.84 -4.68 2.24
CA GLU A 165 3.04 -5.70 1.57
C GLU A 165 1.56 -5.32 1.69
N ALA A 166 0.94 -5.01 0.56
CA ALA A 166 -0.49 -4.77 0.52
C ALA A 166 -1.25 -6.09 0.68
N HIS A 167 -2.33 -6.02 1.45
CA HIS A 167 -3.23 -7.15 1.68
C HIS A 167 -2.58 -8.33 2.41
N ILE A 168 -2.91 -8.57 3.65
CA ILE A 168 -2.42 -9.76 4.38
C ILE A 168 -2.84 -11.01 3.61
N GLY A 169 -1.93 -11.57 2.80
CA GLY A 169 -2.16 -12.81 2.08
C GLY A 169 -3.22 -12.79 0.98
N GLY A 170 -3.62 -11.64 0.52
CA GLY A 170 -4.49 -11.30 -0.64
C GLY A 170 -5.49 -12.31 -1.18
N GLY A 171 -5.14 -13.54 -1.37
CA GLY A 171 -5.97 -14.59 -2.00
C GLY A 171 -6.38 -15.73 -1.06
N GLY A 172 -6.22 -15.59 0.25
CA GLY A 172 -6.58 -16.62 1.23
C GLY A 172 -5.40 -17.47 1.70
N ASP A 173 -4.18 -17.12 1.34
CA ASP A 173 -2.95 -17.76 1.82
C ASP A 173 -2.24 -16.94 2.92
N TRP A 174 -2.99 -16.10 3.63
CA TRP A 174 -2.47 -15.18 4.64
C TRP A 174 -1.63 -15.85 5.74
N GLU A 175 -1.95 -17.08 6.13
CA GLU A 175 -1.14 -17.84 7.09
C GLU A 175 0.29 -18.07 6.58
N TRP A 176 0.45 -18.40 5.30
CA TRP A 176 1.75 -18.64 4.69
C TRP A 176 2.51 -17.33 4.51
N SER A 177 1.84 -16.26 4.11
CA SER A 177 2.44 -14.92 4.01
C SER A 177 3.01 -14.49 5.35
N ILE A 178 2.23 -14.57 6.43
CA ILE A 178 2.70 -14.24 7.77
C ILE A 178 3.91 -15.08 8.17
N LYS A 179 3.86 -16.41 7.95
CA LYS A 179 4.97 -17.32 8.29
C LYS A 179 6.25 -16.99 7.53
N GLN A 180 6.16 -16.67 6.25
CA GLN A 180 7.32 -16.31 5.42
C GLN A 180 7.96 -15.00 5.88
N LEU A 181 7.16 -13.99 6.22
CA LEU A 181 7.64 -12.67 6.62
C LEU A 181 8.32 -12.60 7.99
N ARG A 182 8.36 -13.71 8.74
CA ARG A 182 9.21 -13.82 9.95
C ARG A 182 10.70 -13.56 9.64
N SER A 183 11.15 -13.93 8.44
CA SER A 183 12.54 -13.76 8.00
C SER A 183 12.85 -12.37 7.40
N ALA A 184 11.86 -11.48 7.28
CA ALA A 184 12.01 -10.15 6.70
C ALA A 184 11.47 -9.07 7.65
N PRO A 185 12.18 -8.74 8.74
CA PRO A 185 11.68 -7.85 9.81
C PRO A 185 11.47 -6.40 9.36
N SER A 186 12.08 -5.95 8.26
CA SER A 186 11.89 -4.62 7.69
C SER A 186 10.61 -4.47 6.85
N VAL A 187 9.90 -5.56 6.54
CA VAL A 187 8.65 -5.52 5.76
C VAL A 187 7.46 -5.25 6.67
N TYR A 188 6.69 -4.24 6.33
CA TYR A 188 5.38 -3.95 6.92
C TYR A 188 4.28 -4.67 6.14
N LEU A 189 3.13 -4.90 6.77
CA LEU A 189 1.92 -5.43 6.13
C LEU A 189 0.77 -4.48 6.36
N ASP A 190 -0.08 -4.29 5.37
CA ASP A 190 -1.35 -3.63 5.60
C ASP A 190 -2.51 -4.64 5.74
N THR A 191 -3.55 -4.23 6.45
CA THR A 191 -4.72 -5.06 6.75
C THR A 191 -5.80 -4.98 5.68
N SER A 192 -5.52 -4.39 4.53
CA SER A 192 -6.49 -4.23 3.45
C SER A 192 -6.88 -5.56 2.79
N GLY A 193 -7.70 -5.49 1.77
CA GLY A 193 -8.21 -6.66 1.06
C GLY A 193 -9.53 -7.19 1.63
N SER A 194 -10.18 -8.06 0.87
CA SER A 194 -11.55 -8.53 1.13
C SER A 194 -11.65 -9.70 2.13
N ILE A 195 -10.53 -10.30 2.53
CA ILE A 195 -10.52 -11.43 3.46
C ILE A 195 -10.77 -10.94 4.89
N ILE A 196 -11.70 -11.60 5.59
CA ILE A 196 -12.09 -11.30 6.96
C ILE A 196 -12.11 -12.62 7.76
N ASP A 197 -10.99 -13.31 7.78
CA ASP A 197 -10.88 -14.57 8.49
C ASP A 197 -10.63 -14.33 9.99
N GLU A 198 -11.28 -15.14 10.82
CA GLU A 198 -11.06 -15.13 12.27
C GLU A 198 -9.60 -15.46 12.60
N GLY A 199 -9.01 -14.68 13.49
CA GLY A 199 -7.65 -14.89 13.97
C GLY A 199 -6.53 -14.41 13.05
N MET A 200 -6.84 -13.87 11.86
CA MET A 200 -5.84 -13.40 10.91
C MET A 200 -5.00 -12.25 11.48
N VAL A 201 -5.65 -11.23 12.03
CA VAL A 201 -4.96 -10.06 12.59
C VAL A 201 -4.19 -10.45 13.85
N GLU A 202 -4.79 -11.28 14.70
CA GLU A 202 -4.16 -11.79 15.92
C GLU A 202 -2.92 -12.62 15.62
N MET A 203 -2.98 -13.50 14.61
CA MET A 203 -1.82 -14.26 14.17
C MET A 203 -0.72 -13.35 13.66
N CYS A 204 -1.06 -12.35 12.86
CA CYS A 204 -0.11 -11.39 12.34
C CYS A 204 0.61 -10.63 13.48
N VAL A 205 -0.14 -10.16 14.49
CA VAL A 205 0.42 -9.50 15.68
C VAL A 205 1.29 -10.45 16.50
N ARG A 206 0.87 -11.69 16.69
CA ARG A 206 1.62 -12.70 17.44
C ARG A 206 2.94 -13.07 16.78
N GLU A 207 2.93 -13.24 15.45
CA GLU A 207 4.08 -13.77 14.71
C GLU A 207 5.08 -12.68 14.29
N LEU A 208 4.56 -11.49 13.95
CA LEU A 208 5.38 -10.41 13.37
C LEU A 208 5.49 -9.20 14.31
N GLY A 209 4.61 -9.10 15.30
CA GLY A 209 4.52 -7.96 16.21
C GLY A 209 3.62 -6.85 15.68
N ALA A 210 2.87 -6.22 16.59
CA ALA A 210 1.94 -5.14 16.25
C ALA A 210 2.61 -3.92 15.58
N HIS A 211 3.92 -3.77 15.70
CA HIS A 211 4.68 -2.64 15.14
C HIS A 211 4.89 -2.74 13.63
N ARG A 212 4.61 -3.89 13.02
CA ARG A 212 4.75 -4.11 11.57
C ARG A 212 3.43 -4.03 10.81
N LEU A 213 2.28 -3.96 11.51
CA LEU A 213 0.98 -3.91 10.86
C LEU A 213 0.51 -2.47 10.69
N LEU A 214 -0.05 -2.20 9.51
CA LEU A 214 -0.65 -0.94 9.13
C LEU A 214 -2.14 -1.13 8.88
N PHE A 215 -2.95 -0.19 9.31
CA PHE A 215 -4.34 -0.13 8.93
C PHE A 215 -4.45 0.30 7.46
N GLY A 216 -4.96 -0.56 6.61
CA GLY A 216 -5.27 -0.29 5.22
C GLY A 216 -6.66 -0.81 4.87
N THR A 217 -7.37 -0.16 3.95
CA THR A 217 -8.74 -0.55 3.61
C THR A 217 -8.94 -1.00 2.17
N ASP A 218 -8.14 -0.51 1.24
CA ASP A 218 -8.30 -0.78 -0.21
C ASP A 218 -9.76 -0.64 -0.67
N MET A 219 -10.37 0.51 -0.39
CA MET A 219 -11.77 0.88 -0.69
C MET A 219 -12.84 0.26 0.23
N THR A 220 -12.53 -0.76 1.03
CA THR A 220 -13.49 -1.40 1.96
C THR A 220 -13.34 -0.84 3.38
N MET A 221 -13.63 0.45 3.56
CA MET A 221 -13.36 1.18 4.81
C MET A 221 -14.02 0.55 6.03
N GLU A 222 -15.30 0.21 5.95
CA GLU A 222 -16.05 -0.40 7.05
C GLU A 222 -15.52 -1.81 7.40
N GLY A 223 -15.18 -2.61 6.39
CA GLY A 223 -14.56 -3.91 6.58
C GLY A 223 -13.17 -3.80 7.20
N GLY A 224 -12.36 -2.85 6.72
CA GLY A 224 -11.01 -2.58 7.25
C GLY A 224 -11.03 -2.14 8.72
N VAL A 225 -11.95 -1.25 9.09
CA VAL A 225 -12.15 -0.85 10.50
C VAL A 225 -12.63 -2.03 11.32
N GLY A 226 -13.60 -2.79 10.81
CA GLY A 226 -14.19 -3.95 11.48
C GLY A 226 -13.16 -5.04 11.81
N LYS A 227 -12.24 -5.34 10.90
CA LYS A 227 -11.15 -6.31 11.11
C LYS A 227 -10.33 -6.01 12.37
N ILE A 228 -9.93 -4.77 12.56
CA ILE A 228 -9.08 -4.37 13.69
C ILE A 228 -9.91 -4.20 14.96
N GLU A 229 -11.10 -3.60 14.87
CA GLU A 229 -11.95 -3.44 16.07
C GLU A 229 -12.45 -4.79 16.60
N GLY A 230 -12.77 -5.74 15.71
CA GLY A 230 -13.20 -7.09 16.08
C GLY A 230 -12.08 -8.01 16.58
N ALA A 231 -10.82 -7.70 16.28
CA ALA A 231 -9.68 -8.52 16.68
C ALA A 231 -9.47 -8.47 18.22
N ASP A 232 -9.09 -9.61 18.81
CA ASP A 232 -8.73 -9.72 20.23
C ASP A 232 -7.33 -9.14 20.48
N LEU A 233 -7.26 -7.82 20.47
CA LEU A 233 -6.05 -7.04 20.66
C LEU A 233 -6.25 -6.00 21.76
N SER A 234 -5.19 -5.72 22.51
CA SER A 234 -5.19 -4.62 23.47
C SER A 234 -5.39 -3.28 22.76
N LYS A 235 -5.92 -2.29 23.50
CA LYS A 235 -6.07 -0.92 23.00
C LYS A 235 -4.76 -0.35 22.44
N ALA A 236 -3.63 -0.62 23.10
CA ALA A 236 -2.32 -0.16 22.67
C ALA A 236 -1.87 -0.78 21.32
N GLN A 237 -2.19 -2.06 21.10
CA GLN A 237 -1.96 -2.72 19.83
C GLN A 237 -2.85 -2.13 18.72
N LYS A 238 -4.17 -1.98 18.98
CA LYS A 238 -5.09 -1.35 18.02
C LYS A 238 -4.64 0.08 17.63
N GLU A 239 -4.17 0.88 18.60
CA GLU A 239 -3.61 2.20 18.31
C GLU A 239 -2.37 2.14 17.41
N ARG A 240 -1.50 1.14 17.60
CA ARG A 240 -0.34 0.94 16.71
C ARG A 240 -0.79 0.68 15.28
N LEU A 241 -1.70 -0.26 15.08
CA LEU A 241 -2.23 -0.61 13.78
C LEU A 241 -2.93 0.58 13.12
N PHE A 242 -3.87 1.19 13.84
CA PHE A 242 -4.71 2.24 13.27
C PHE A 242 -3.96 3.48 12.82
N TRP A 243 -2.86 3.87 13.50
CA TRP A 243 -2.21 5.11 13.12
C TRP A 243 -0.73 5.24 13.46
N LYS A 244 -0.27 4.70 14.61
CA LYS A 244 1.10 4.99 15.10
C LYS A 244 2.17 4.47 14.15
N ASN A 245 2.01 3.27 13.61
CA ASN A 245 2.99 2.68 12.72
C ASN A 245 3.07 3.46 11.40
N MET A 246 1.93 3.84 10.82
CA MET A 246 1.94 4.66 9.60
C MET A 246 2.52 6.06 9.87
N GLN A 247 2.22 6.66 11.03
CA GLN A 247 2.79 7.94 11.40
C GLN A 247 4.33 7.89 11.47
N ILE A 248 4.91 6.80 12.02
CA ILE A 248 6.37 6.59 12.05
C ILE A 248 6.96 6.57 10.63
N LEU A 249 6.28 5.91 9.68
CA LEU A 249 6.72 5.89 8.28
C LEU A 249 6.65 7.28 7.63
N LEU A 250 5.62 8.06 7.97
CA LEU A 250 5.46 9.44 7.47
C LEU A 250 6.50 10.39 8.06
N ASP A 251 6.82 10.25 9.35
CA ASP A 251 7.78 11.10 10.05
C ASP A 251 9.23 10.83 9.62
N GLY A 252 9.50 9.65 9.08
CA GLY A 252 10.83 9.26 8.62
C GLY A 252 11.36 10.09 7.44
N ARG A 253 10.52 10.89 6.79
CA ARG A 253 10.88 11.78 5.68
C ARG A 253 11.24 13.21 6.15
N ASN A 254 10.94 13.58 7.40
CA ASN A 254 11.15 14.92 7.95
C ASN A 254 12.53 15.09 8.58
#